data_66fe8972f2eb6134d4c4fa5f08767801
#
_entry.id   66fe8972f2eb6134d4c4fa5f08767801
#
_cell.length_a   1.000
_cell.length_b   1.000
_cell.length_c   1.000
_cell.angle_alpha   90.00
_cell.angle_beta   90.00
_cell.angle_gamma   90.00
#
_symmetry.space_group_name_H-M   'P 1'
#
loop_
_entity.id
_entity.type
_entity.pdbx_description
1 polymer ?
#
loop_
_entity_poly.entity_id
_entity_poly.type
_entity_poly.pdbx_seq_one_letter_code
_entity_poly.pdbx_strand_id
1 'polypeptide(L)'
;KNTDSNVKKDSFAYEINTAKGVSDEVWVYLDRALVKEEDLPPDLIEAFLPIFYDFADSALLTSYRDRVDKVVAVMQANPDLEVELRSYTDCRGSLDYNLKLSERRNQEIIEYVQKRIQKPERIYGKGYGEDVVASEFNQEYALVAASYSSSSSAERAIKEFESKGYSPILQSFGSNIRVLIKQQETRRAIEKAKKELKAIGIDTWVLVNPCSELSDEAQQQKRRTDFEVIKL
;
A
#
# COMPACT_ATOMS: atom_id res chain seq x y z
N LYS A 1 40.44 13.99 8.54
CA LYS A 1 39.63 15.09 8.02
C LYS A 1 38.26 14.53 7.77
N ASN A 2 37.32 14.95 8.61
CA ASN A 2 35.92 14.59 8.55
C ASN A 2 35.30 15.07 7.24
N THR A 3 34.66 14.18 6.54
CA THR A 3 33.58 14.54 5.63
C THR A 3 32.29 14.13 6.28
N ASP A 4 31.64 15.10 6.90
CA ASP A 4 30.28 14.97 7.40
C ASP A 4 29.34 14.71 6.23
N SER A 5 28.91 13.46 6.11
CA SER A 5 27.72 13.16 5.32
C SER A 5 26.51 13.67 6.09
N ASN A 6 25.94 14.78 5.64
CA ASN A 6 24.67 15.30 6.10
C ASN A 6 23.53 14.35 5.69
N VAL A 7 23.43 13.22 6.34
CA VAL A 7 22.20 12.47 6.39
C VAL A 7 21.28 13.22 7.33
N LYS A 8 20.37 14.04 6.81
CA LYS A 8 19.23 14.50 7.57
C LYS A 8 18.46 13.26 8.00
N LYS A 9 18.67 12.83 9.24
CA LYS A 9 17.73 11.95 9.94
C LYS A 9 16.45 12.74 10.09
N ASP A 10 15.49 12.53 9.24
CA ASP A 10 14.10 12.83 9.53
C ASP A 10 13.66 11.87 10.63
N SER A 11 14.04 12.21 11.85
CA SER A 11 13.53 11.57 13.05
C SER A 11 12.09 12.00 13.22
N PHE A 12 11.16 11.34 12.52
CA PHE A 12 9.80 11.27 12.98
C PHE A 12 9.83 10.36 14.21
N ALA A 13 9.92 10.98 15.37
CA ALA A 13 9.72 10.31 16.63
C ALA A 13 8.25 9.88 16.69
N TYR A 14 7.94 8.72 16.16
CA TYR A 14 6.76 8.00 16.57
C TYR A 14 7.07 7.46 17.96
N GLU A 15 6.45 8.03 18.99
CA GLU A 15 6.29 7.32 20.25
C GLU A 15 5.44 6.08 19.96
N ILE A 16 6.09 5.00 19.58
CA ILE A 16 5.47 3.69 19.51
C ILE A 16 5.32 3.24 20.94
N ASN A 17 4.09 3.25 21.41
CA ASN A 17 3.74 2.73 22.73
C ASN A 17 4.01 1.24 22.74
N THR A 18 5.15 0.82 23.25
CA THR A 18 5.70 -0.55 23.29
C THR A 18 4.84 -1.53 24.10
N ALA A 19 3.73 -1.09 24.67
CA ALA A 19 2.84 -1.91 25.48
C ALA A 19 1.92 -2.86 24.68
N LYS A 20 1.93 -2.85 23.35
CA LYS A 20 1.14 -3.76 22.51
C LYS A 20 1.97 -4.29 21.33
N GLY A 21 2.80 -5.27 21.62
CA GLY A 21 3.23 -6.29 20.65
C GLY A 21 3.42 -5.85 19.19
N VAL A 22 4.23 -4.82 18.94
CA VAL A 22 4.70 -4.51 17.60
C VAL A 22 5.78 -5.54 17.29
N SER A 23 5.61 -6.32 16.21
CA SER A 23 6.57 -7.36 15.84
C SER A 23 7.95 -6.75 15.52
N ASP A 24 9.02 -7.47 15.80
CA ASP A 24 10.41 -7.09 15.52
C ASP A 24 10.65 -6.69 14.06
N GLU A 25 9.78 -7.09 13.13
CA GLU A 25 9.82 -6.73 11.72
C GLU A 25 9.65 -5.22 11.45
N VAL A 26 8.89 -4.50 12.26
CA VAL A 26 8.68 -3.04 12.09
C VAL A 26 9.97 -2.25 12.33
N TRP A 27 10.83 -2.72 13.21
CA TRP A 27 12.11 -2.06 13.53
C TRP A 27 13.14 -2.14 12.41
N VAL A 28 13.10 -3.19 11.60
CA VAL A 28 14.05 -3.37 10.48
C VAL A 28 13.81 -2.35 9.37
N TYR A 29 12.57 -1.88 9.20
CA TYR A 29 12.23 -0.89 8.16
C TYR A 29 12.55 0.55 8.55
N LEU A 30 12.59 0.88 9.84
CA LEU A 30 12.84 2.25 10.30
C LEU A 30 14.33 2.65 10.25
N ASP A 31 15.24 1.69 10.15
CA ASP A 31 16.70 1.94 10.19
C ASP A 31 17.36 1.91 8.81
N ARG A 32 16.61 1.63 7.73
CA ARG A 32 17.11 1.64 6.37
C ARG A 32 16.86 3.01 5.73
N ALA A 33 17.92 3.79 5.58
CA ALA A 33 17.87 5.01 4.80
C ALA A 33 17.62 4.63 3.32
N LEU A 34 16.45 4.97 2.80
CA LEU A 34 16.18 4.86 1.37
C LEU A 34 17.13 5.75 0.59
N VAL A 35 17.74 5.21 -0.46
CA VAL A 35 18.51 6.01 -1.40
C VAL A 35 17.49 6.82 -2.21
N LYS A 36 17.66 8.13 -2.24
CA LYS A 36 16.73 8.97 -3.00
C LYS A 36 16.98 8.82 -4.49
N GLU A 37 15.91 8.88 -5.28
CA GLU A 37 15.99 8.80 -6.74
C GLU A 37 16.95 9.82 -7.34
N GLU A 38 17.01 11.03 -6.76
CA GLU A 38 17.93 12.12 -7.17
C GLU A 38 19.43 11.78 -6.98
N ASP A 39 19.73 10.80 -6.12
CA ASP A 39 21.09 10.34 -5.84
C ASP A 39 21.49 9.13 -6.70
N LEU A 40 20.57 8.60 -7.52
CA LEU A 40 20.82 7.44 -8.36
C LEU A 40 21.46 7.83 -9.71
N PRO A 41 22.44 7.06 -10.21
CA PRO A 41 22.91 7.17 -11.59
C PRO A 41 21.76 6.94 -12.60
N PRO A 42 21.77 7.61 -13.76
CA PRO A 42 20.68 7.53 -14.75
C PRO A 42 20.38 6.11 -15.25
N ASP A 43 21.38 5.25 -15.36
CA ASP A 43 21.23 3.85 -15.76
C ASP A 43 20.50 3.01 -14.71
N LEU A 44 20.70 3.32 -13.43
CA LEU A 44 19.93 2.71 -12.35
C LEU A 44 18.48 3.19 -12.37
N ILE A 45 18.24 4.49 -12.55
CA ILE A 45 16.90 5.04 -12.65
C ILE A 45 16.13 4.32 -13.78
N GLU A 46 16.73 4.20 -14.97
CA GLU A 46 16.09 3.53 -16.11
C GLU A 46 15.79 2.05 -15.82
N ALA A 47 16.71 1.34 -15.16
CA ALA A 47 16.54 -0.07 -14.83
C ALA A 47 15.40 -0.30 -13.81
N PHE A 48 15.24 0.62 -12.87
CA PHE A 48 14.28 0.49 -11.76
C PHE A 48 12.94 1.21 -11.98
N LEU A 49 12.61 1.58 -13.23
CA LEU A 49 11.27 2.08 -13.54
C LEU A 49 10.21 1.01 -13.24
N PRO A 50 8.99 1.40 -12.81
CA PRO A 50 7.94 0.47 -12.45
C PRO A 50 7.58 -0.51 -13.57
N ILE A 51 7.20 -1.72 -13.18
CA ILE A 51 6.59 -2.72 -14.07
C ILE A 51 5.08 -2.70 -13.85
N PHE A 52 4.33 -2.59 -14.94
CA PHE A 52 2.87 -2.59 -14.91
C PHE A 52 2.31 -3.94 -15.32
N TYR A 53 1.11 -4.28 -14.82
CA TYR A 53 0.44 -5.56 -15.10
C TYR A 53 -0.91 -5.35 -15.74
N ASP A 54 -1.32 -6.33 -16.55
CA ASP A 54 -2.70 -6.44 -16.99
C ASP A 54 -3.64 -6.83 -15.84
N PHE A 55 -4.93 -6.68 -16.09
CA PHE A 55 -5.95 -6.98 -15.08
C PHE A 55 -5.88 -8.45 -14.65
N ALA A 56 -5.84 -8.69 -13.34
CA ALA A 56 -5.79 -10.02 -12.71
C ALA A 56 -4.60 -10.91 -13.13
N ASP A 57 -3.63 -10.39 -13.91
CA ASP A 57 -2.45 -11.13 -14.31
C ASP A 57 -1.30 -10.94 -13.30
N SER A 58 -0.57 -12.01 -13.04
CA SER A 58 0.67 -11.99 -12.27
C SER A 58 1.89 -12.27 -13.11
N ALA A 59 1.71 -12.79 -14.34
CA ALA A 59 2.82 -13.13 -15.21
C ALA A 59 3.59 -11.89 -15.64
N LEU A 60 4.91 -12.01 -15.64
CA LEU A 60 5.80 -10.98 -16.16
C LEU A 60 5.60 -10.89 -17.68
N LEU A 61 5.00 -9.79 -18.11
CA LEU A 61 4.77 -9.54 -19.53
C LEU A 61 6.08 -9.57 -20.32
N THR A 62 6.04 -10.15 -21.51
CA THR A 62 7.23 -10.24 -22.38
C THR A 62 7.86 -8.86 -22.61
N SER A 63 7.03 -7.81 -22.71
CA SER A 63 7.48 -6.43 -22.89
C SER A 63 8.31 -5.87 -21.72
N TYR A 64 8.19 -6.45 -20.52
CA TYR A 64 8.96 -6.04 -19.35
C TYR A 64 10.16 -6.94 -19.04
N ARG A 65 10.29 -8.03 -19.74
CA ARG A 65 11.39 -8.98 -19.53
C ARG A 65 12.76 -8.33 -19.76
N ASP A 66 12.89 -7.56 -20.83
CA ASP A 66 14.12 -6.79 -21.14
C ASP A 66 14.48 -5.80 -20.02
N ARG A 67 13.47 -5.23 -19.35
CA ARG A 67 13.69 -4.35 -18.20
C ARG A 67 14.21 -5.13 -16.99
N VAL A 68 13.60 -6.27 -16.68
CA VAL A 68 14.08 -7.12 -15.58
C VAL A 68 15.48 -7.66 -15.87
N ASP A 69 15.82 -7.91 -17.12
CA ASP A 69 17.19 -8.27 -17.52
C ASP A 69 18.17 -7.08 -17.30
N LYS A 70 17.75 -5.84 -17.49
CA LYS A 70 18.55 -4.66 -17.08
C LYS A 70 18.76 -4.62 -15.57
N VAL A 71 17.72 -4.90 -14.76
CA VAL A 71 17.87 -5.03 -13.30
C VAL A 71 18.91 -6.08 -12.95
N VAL A 72 18.83 -7.26 -13.59
CA VAL A 72 19.87 -8.31 -13.40
C VAL A 72 21.25 -7.80 -13.73
N ALA A 73 21.43 -7.15 -14.88
CA ALA A 73 22.74 -6.63 -15.32
C ALA A 73 23.29 -5.58 -14.34
N VAL A 74 22.44 -4.65 -13.90
CA VAL A 74 22.81 -3.62 -12.92
C VAL A 74 23.20 -4.26 -11.58
N MET A 75 22.45 -5.23 -11.09
CA MET A 75 22.75 -5.92 -9.83
C MET A 75 24.00 -6.81 -9.92
N GLN A 76 24.32 -7.32 -11.10
CA GLN A 76 25.59 -8.05 -11.34
C GLN A 76 26.78 -7.10 -11.35
N ALA A 77 26.63 -5.91 -11.94
CA ALA A 77 27.69 -4.89 -11.99
C ALA A 77 27.93 -4.24 -10.62
N ASN A 78 26.95 -4.22 -9.73
CA ASN A 78 27.01 -3.59 -8.42
C ASN A 78 26.77 -4.63 -7.30
N PRO A 79 27.83 -5.32 -6.81
CA PRO A 79 27.69 -6.45 -5.88
C PRO A 79 27.13 -6.10 -4.49
N ASP A 80 27.11 -4.84 -4.11
CA ASP A 80 26.60 -4.35 -2.83
C ASP A 80 25.23 -3.70 -2.92
N LEU A 81 24.71 -3.55 -4.15
CA LEU A 81 23.39 -2.98 -4.41
C LEU A 81 22.28 -3.89 -3.83
N GLU A 82 21.45 -3.31 -2.99
CA GLU A 82 20.27 -3.96 -2.41
C GLU A 82 18.99 -3.29 -2.91
N VAL A 83 18.02 -4.09 -3.31
CA VAL A 83 16.76 -3.63 -3.91
C VAL A 83 15.57 -4.29 -3.23
N GLU A 84 14.60 -3.48 -2.78
CA GLU A 84 13.30 -3.94 -2.32
C GLU A 84 12.25 -3.78 -3.43
N LEU A 85 11.46 -4.83 -3.66
CA LEU A 85 10.33 -4.80 -4.57
C LEU A 85 9.03 -4.61 -3.81
N ARG A 86 8.20 -3.67 -4.28
CA ARG A 86 6.87 -3.42 -3.74
C ARG A 86 5.82 -3.59 -4.81
N SER A 87 5.02 -4.63 -4.70
CA SER A 87 4.00 -4.97 -5.70
C SER A 87 2.61 -4.59 -5.23
N TYR A 88 1.84 -3.99 -6.14
CA TYR A 88 0.51 -3.47 -5.87
C TYR A 88 -0.51 -4.00 -6.87
N THR A 89 -1.77 -3.93 -6.49
CA THR A 89 -2.93 -4.15 -7.36
C THR A 89 -3.76 -2.89 -7.46
N ASP A 90 -4.67 -2.86 -8.43
CA ASP A 90 -5.81 -1.95 -8.35
C ASP A 90 -6.77 -2.41 -7.23
N CYS A 91 -7.79 -1.62 -6.98
CA CYS A 91 -8.74 -1.86 -5.90
C CYS A 91 -9.95 -2.71 -6.31
N ARG A 92 -9.90 -3.39 -7.47
CA ARG A 92 -10.94 -4.34 -7.90
C ARG A 92 -10.67 -5.72 -7.33
N GLY A 93 -11.68 -6.31 -6.70
CA GLY A 93 -11.58 -7.60 -6.04
C GLY A 93 -11.61 -7.51 -4.52
N SER A 94 -11.37 -8.63 -3.84
CA SER A 94 -11.26 -8.64 -2.38
C SER A 94 -9.84 -8.34 -1.92
N LEU A 95 -9.69 -7.78 -0.72
CA LEU A 95 -8.38 -7.48 -0.12
C LEU A 95 -7.48 -8.72 -0.07
N ASP A 96 -8.02 -9.89 0.33
CA ASP A 96 -7.26 -11.15 0.38
C ASP A 96 -6.81 -11.61 -1.02
N TYR A 97 -7.67 -11.47 -2.03
CA TYR A 97 -7.30 -11.78 -3.41
C TYR A 97 -6.20 -10.84 -3.91
N ASN A 98 -6.34 -9.54 -3.67
CA ASN A 98 -5.40 -8.53 -4.11
C ASN A 98 -4.04 -8.66 -3.41
N LEU A 99 -4.04 -8.98 -2.11
CA LEU A 99 -2.80 -9.28 -1.38
C LEU A 99 -2.08 -10.48 -2.02
N LYS A 100 -2.76 -11.60 -2.20
CA LYS A 100 -2.17 -12.80 -2.84
C LYS A 100 -1.72 -12.56 -4.29
N LEU A 101 -2.44 -11.73 -5.04
CA LEU A 101 -2.07 -11.38 -6.41
C LEU A 101 -0.79 -10.54 -6.44
N SER A 102 -0.69 -9.53 -5.56
CA SER A 102 0.52 -8.71 -5.46
C SER A 102 1.73 -9.52 -4.97
N GLU A 103 1.54 -10.45 -4.04
CA GLU A 103 2.59 -11.37 -3.60
C GLU A 103 3.11 -12.24 -4.74
N ARG A 104 2.22 -12.82 -5.56
CA ARG A 104 2.65 -13.60 -6.74
C ARG A 104 3.46 -12.76 -7.73
N ARG A 105 3.03 -11.51 -8.00
CA ARG A 105 3.77 -10.57 -8.86
C ARG A 105 5.17 -10.31 -8.33
N ASN A 106 5.25 -10.04 -7.05
CA ASN A 106 6.51 -9.78 -6.38
C ASN A 106 7.44 -10.98 -6.48
N GLN A 107 6.94 -12.15 -6.12
CA GLN A 107 7.70 -13.40 -6.11
C GLN A 107 8.24 -13.78 -7.50
N GLU A 108 7.46 -13.59 -8.55
CA GLU A 108 7.89 -13.93 -9.91
C GLU A 108 9.12 -13.14 -10.34
N ILE A 109 9.15 -11.81 -10.07
CA ILE A 109 10.32 -10.99 -10.40
C ILE A 109 11.50 -11.36 -9.51
N ILE A 110 11.29 -11.49 -8.21
CA ILE A 110 12.35 -11.86 -7.25
C ILE A 110 13.02 -13.17 -7.71
N GLU A 111 12.24 -14.21 -7.95
CA GLU A 111 12.80 -15.49 -8.39
C GLU A 111 13.54 -15.40 -9.72
N TYR A 112 13.02 -14.59 -10.64
CA TYR A 112 13.70 -14.40 -11.93
C TYR A 112 15.08 -13.77 -11.76
N VAL A 113 15.19 -12.74 -10.94
CA VAL A 113 16.44 -12.02 -10.67
C VAL A 113 17.38 -12.87 -9.82
N GLN A 114 16.90 -13.46 -8.73
CA GLN A 114 17.69 -14.27 -7.80
C GLN A 114 18.42 -15.43 -8.46
N LYS A 115 17.79 -16.06 -9.47
CA LYS A 115 18.42 -17.14 -10.25
C LYS A 115 19.59 -16.67 -11.13
N ARG A 116 19.81 -15.36 -11.26
CA ARG A 116 20.76 -14.75 -12.23
C ARG A 116 21.81 -13.86 -11.59
N ILE A 117 21.67 -13.53 -10.33
CA ILE A 117 22.63 -12.68 -9.60
C ILE A 117 23.44 -13.50 -8.59
N GLN A 118 24.61 -12.99 -8.23
CA GLN A 118 25.32 -13.44 -7.04
C GLN A 118 24.66 -12.82 -5.80
N LYS A 119 24.65 -13.52 -4.66
CA LYS A 119 24.01 -13.08 -3.40
C LYS A 119 22.52 -12.76 -3.64
N PRO A 120 21.69 -13.79 -3.84
CA PRO A 120 20.27 -13.62 -4.18
C PRO A 120 19.46 -12.88 -3.09
N GLU A 121 19.94 -12.85 -1.85
CA GLU A 121 19.33 -12.14 -0.73
C GLU A 121 19.28 -10.61 -0.89
N ARG A 122 20.03 -10.06 -1.85
CA ARG A 122 20.06 -8.61 -2.13
C ARG A 122 18.82 -8.09 -2.84
N ILE A 123 17.98 -8.97 -3.37
CA ILE A 123 16.69 -8.61 -3.92
C ILE A 123 15.60 -9.33 -3.13
N TYR A 124 14.69 -8.59 -2.59
CA TYR A 124 13.59 -9.07 -1.75
C TYR A 124 12.40 -8.13 -1.87
N GLY A 125 11.31 -8.44 -1.22
CA GLY A 125 10.14 -7.59 -1.22
C GLY A 125 8.88 -8.37 -0.88
N LYS A 126 7.75 -7.69 -0.98
CA LYS A 126 6.43 -8.29 -0.74
C LYS A 126 5.33 -7.63 -1.55
N GLY A 127 4.20 -8.33 -1.63
CA GLY A 127 2.95 -7.75 -2.10
C GLY A 127 2.28 -6.91 -1.01
N TYR A 128 1.72 -5.79 -1.41
CA TYR A 128 0.99 -4.87 -0.53
C TYR A 128 -0.53 -4.89 -0.79
N GLY A 129 -0.98 -5.66 -1.79
CA GLY A 129 -2.38 -5.63 -2.21
C GLY A 129 -2.72 -4.33 -2.93
N GLU A 130 -3.81 -3.72 -2.55
CA GLU A 130 -4.26 -2.48 -3.18
C GLU A 130 -3.32 -1.31 -2.89
N ASP A 131 -2.97 -0.56 -3.95
CA ASP A 131 -2.27 0.72 -3.81
C ASP A 131 -3.26 1.81 -3.32
N VAL A 132 -3.77 1.58 -2.18
CA VAL A 132 -4.48 2.58 -1.38
C VAL A 132 -3.93 2.43 0.01
N VAL A 133 -3.72 3.52 0.68
CA VAL A 133 -3.65 3.50 2.14
C VAL A 133 -4.87 2.70 2.59
N ALA A 134 -4.64 1.49 3.06
CA ALA A 134 -5.60 0.42 3.20
C ALA A 134 -6.93 0.97 3.69
N SER A 135 -7.82 1.23 2.76
CA SER A 135 -9.15 1.51 3.18
C SER A 135 -9.72 0.14 3.50
N GLU A 136 -9.97 -0.13 4.76
CA GLU A 136 -10.83 -1.24 5.19
C GLU A 136 -12.23 -1.15 4.55
N PHE A 137 -12.39 -0.20 3.61
CA PHE A 137 -13.54 0.01 2.76
C PHE A 137 -13.50 -0.98 1.59
N ASN A 138 -13.97 -2.19 1.84
CA ASN A 138 -13.88 -3.35 0.94
C ASN A 138 -15.19 -3.69 0.21
N GLN A 139 -16.22 -2.85 0.33
CA GLN A 139 -17.52 -3.00 -0.31
C GLN A 139 -17.80 -1.83 -1.25
N GLU A 140 -18.79 -1.95 -2.14
CA GLU A 140 -19.16 -0.90 -3.09
C GLU A 140 -19.70 0.37 -2.39
N TYR A 141 -20.40 0.21 -1.26
CA TYR A 141 -21.03 1.30 -0.52
C TYR A 141 -20.73 1.23 0.96
N ALA A 142 -20.54 2.39 1.59
CA ALA A 142 -20.42 2.52 3.04
C ALA A 142 -21.36 3.61 3.58
N LEU A 143 -21.73 3.48 4.86
CA LEU A 143 -22.37 4.56 5.62
C LEU A 143 -21.34 5.25 6.49
N VAL A 144 -21.16 6.53 6.25
CA VAL A 144 -20.32 7.41 7.06
C VAL A 144 -21.20 8.05 8.13
N ALA A 145 -20.84 7.87 9.40
CA ALA A 145 -21.55 8.46 10.54
C ALA A 145 -20.97 9.81 10.96
N ALA A 146 -19.67 10.03 10.71
CA ALA A 146 -19.01 11.27 11.07
C ALA A 146 -17.73 11.49 10.25
N SER A 147 -17.24 12.76 10.25
CA SER A 147 -15.97 13.12 9.67
C SER A 147 -15.27 14.13 10.58
N TYR A 148 -14.01 13.90 10.88
CA TYR A 148 -13.22 14.70 11.80
C TYR A 148 -11.91 15.16 11.16
N SER A 149 -11.42 16.31 11.56
CA SER A 149 -10.07 16.80 11.17
C SER A 149 -8.97 16.35 12.13
N SER A 150 -9.32 15.64 13.21
CA SER A 150 -8.38 15.19 14.23
C SER A 150 -8.56 13.69 14.53
N SER A 151 -7.45 12.96 14.60
CA SER A 151 -7.44 11.52 14.92
C SER A 151 -8.05 11.25 16.28
N SER A 152 -7.77 12.07 17.29
CA SER A 152 -8.29 11.89 18.65
C SER A 152 -9.82 12.00 18.73
N SER A 153 -10.43 12.82 17.87
CA SER A 153 -11.89 12.93 17.77
C SER A 153 -12.49 11.72 17.06
N ALA A 154 -11.84 11.25 15.99
CA ALA A 154 -12.25 10.06 15.27
C ALA A 154 -12.15 8.80 16.15
N GLU A 155 -11.09 8.63 16.93
CA GLU A 155 -10.91 7.51 17.87
C GLU A 155 -11.97 7.51 19.00
N ARG A 156 -12.35 8.69 19.49
CA ARG A 156 -13.46 8.78 20.47
C ARG A 156 -14.78 8.31 19.87
N ALA A 157 -15.05 8.72 18.62
CA ALA A 157 -16.25 8.28 17.91
C ALA A 157 -16.26 6.76 17.65
N ILE A 158 -15.09 6.16 17.31
CA ILE A 158 -14.97 4.70 17.21
C ILE A 158 -15.44 4.04 18.50
N LYS A 159 -14.87 4.41 19.64
CA LYS A 159 -15.23 3.82 20.94
C LYS A 159 -16.72 3.97 21.25
N GLU A 160 -17.32 5.10 20.88
CA GLU A 160 -18.74 5.34 21.04
C GLU A 160 -19.57 4.37 20.19
N PHE A 161 -19.23 4.19 18.89
CA PHE A 161 -19.94 3.26 18.01
C PHE A 161 -19.70 1.80 18.39
N GLU A 162 -18.49 1.43 18.82
CA GLU A 162 -18.20 0.11 19.39
C GLU A 162 -19.06 -0.21 20.61
N SER A 163 -19.24 0.76 21.50
CA SER A 163 -20.11 0.59 22.69
C SER A 163 -21.58 0.39 22.33
N LYS A 164 -21.98 0.81 21.14
CA LYS A 164 -23.35 0.61 20.58
C LYS A 164 -23.45 -0.68 19.75
N GLY A 165 -22.38 -1.51 19.70
CA GLY A 165 -22.36 -2.79 18.99
C GLY A 165 -22.05 -2.71 17.50
N TYR A 166 -21.51 -1.59 17.02
CA TYR A 166 -21.01 -1.47 15.65
C TYR A 166 -19.54 -1.85 15.58
N SER A 167 -19.06 -2.16 14.37
CA SER A 167 -17.64 -2.35 14.06
C SER A 167 -17.20 -1.23 13.12
N PRO A 168 -16.94 -0.01 13.66
CA PRO A 168 -16.58 1.12 12.86
C PRO A 168 -15.15 0.99 12.31
N ILE A 169 -14.92 1.56 11.14
CA ILE A 169 -13.58 1.68 10.54
C ILE A 169 -13.26 3.15 10.27
N LEU A 170 -11.97 3.49 10.27
CA LEU A 170 -11.50 4.81 9.91
C LEU A 170 -11.06 4.83 8.45
N GLN A 171 -11.45 5.88 7.75
CA GLN A 171 -10.98 6.15 6.40
C GLN A 171 -10.41 7.58 6.33
N SER A 172 -9.15 7.68 5.96
CA SER A 172 -8.53 8.97 5.65
C SER A 172 -9.09 9.53 4.34
N PHE A 173 -9.45 10.81 4.32
CA PHE A 173 -9.93 11.52 3.14
C PHE A 173 -9.42 12.96 3.15
N GLY A 174 -8.35 13.23 2.43
CA GLY A 174 -7.67 14.52 2.50
C GLY A 174 -7.20 14.82 3.92
N SER A 175 -7.59 15.98 4.44
CA SER A 175 -7.29 16.39 5.83
C SER A 175 -8.28 15.83 6.87
N ASN A 176 -9.28 15.06 6.44
CA ASN A 176 -10.31 14.54 7.32
C ASN A 176 -10.21 13.03 7.49
N ILE A 177 -10.75 12.55 8.62
CA ILE A 177 -10.90 11.13 8.93
C ILE A 177 -12.38 10.83 9.05
N ARG A 178 -12.88 9.92 8.21
CA ARG A 178 -14.26 9.47 8.20
C ARG A 178 -14.43 8.24 9.08
N VAL A 179 -15.55 8.17 9.79
CA VAL A 179 -15.95 7.00 10.58
C VAL A 179 -17.06 6.27 9.82
N LEU A 180 -16.73 5.11 9.29
CA LEU A 180 -17.64 4.24 8.55
C LEU A 180 -18.18 3.18 9.51
N ILE A 181 -19.49 3.03 9.57
CA ILE A 181 -20.16 2.10 10.53
C ILE A 181 -20.90 0.95 9.88
N LYS A 182 -21.05 0.95 8.57
CA LYS A 182 -21.68 -0.12 7.80
C LYS A 182 -21.16 -0.10 6.36
N GLN A 183 -20.96 -1.29 5.81
CA GLN A 183 -20.62 -1.46 4.39
C GLN A 183 -21.57 -2.46 3.74
N GLN A 184 -21.81 -2.32 2.43
CA GLN A 184 -22.69 -3.17 1.63
C GLN A 184 -22.25 -3.21 0.16
N GLU A 185 -22.48 -4.33 -0.51
CA GLU A 185 -22.17 -4.52 -1.93
C GLU A 185 -23.14 -3.82 -2.87
N THR A 186 -24.37 -3.53 -2.41
CA THR A 186 -25.40 -2.96 -3.28
C THR A 186 -26.01 -1.69 -2.72
N ARG A 187 -26.37 -0.78 -3.63
CA ARG A 187 -27.03 0.48 -3.27
C ARG A 187 -28.35 0.24 -2.50
N ARG A 188 -29.10 -0.78 -2.88
CA ARG A 188 -30.36 -1.11 -2.19
C ARG A 188 -30.13 -1.51 -0.73
N ALA A 189 -29.10 -2.32 -0.48
CA ALA A 189 -28.77 -2.77 0.87
C ALA A 189 -28.27 -1.62 1.76
N ILE A 190 -27.42 -0.73 1.22
CA ILE A 190 -26.91 0.41 1.99
C ILE A 190 -28.00 1.44 2.29
N GLU A 191 -28.90 1.72 1.35
CA GLU A 191 -30.04 2.63 1.59
C GLU A 191 -31.03 2.07 2.62
N LYS A 192 -31.23 0.74 2.64
CA LYS A 192 -32.00 0.08 3.69
C LYS A 192 -31.34 0.27 5.06
N ALA A 193 -30.03 -0.02 5.17
CA ALA A 193 -29.27 0.16 6.39
C ALA A 193 -29.27 1.62 6.88
N LYS A 194 -29.17 2.59 5.96
CA LYS A 194 -29.29 4.01 6.28
C LYS A 194 -30.63 4.36 6.93
N LYS A 195 -31.74 3.83 6.42
CA LYS A 195 -33.07 4.05 7.00
C LYS A 195 -33.19 3.43 8.38
N GLU A 196 -32.66 2.23 8.59
CA GLU A 196 -32.63 1.54 9.88
C GLU A 196 -31.85 2.34 10.92
N LEU A 197 -30.65 2.85 10.57
CA LEU A 197 -29.85 3.68 11.46
C LEU A 197 -30.54 5.00 11.79
N LYS A 198 -31.16 5.65 10.82
CA LYS A 198 -31.91 6.90 11.03
C LYS A 198 -33.07 6.70 12.00
N ALA A 199 -33.76 5.56 11.94
CA ALA A 199 -34.89 5.22 12.83
C ALA A 199 -34.47 5.13 14.32
N ILE A 200 -33.20 4.88 14.59
CA ILE A 200 -32.60 4.85 15.94
C ILE A 200 -31.78 6.09 16.28
N GLY A 201 -31.91 7.16 15.48
CA GLY A 201 -31.27 8.46 15.73
C GLY A 201 -29.82 8.59 15.27
N ILE A 202 -29.34 7.68 14.42
CA ILE A 202 -28.00 7.76 13.84
C ILE A 202 -28.11 8.28 12.39
N ASP A 203 -27.75 9.54 12.19
CA ASP A 203 -27.68 10.13 10.85
C ASP A 203 -26.41 9.70 10.15
N THR A 204 -26.55 9.32 8.88
CA THR A 204 -25.44 8.86 8.04
C THR A 204 -25.62 9.34 6.61
N TRP A 205 -24.50 9.38 5.86
CA TRP A 205 -24.55 9.54 4.41
C TRP A 205 -23.91 8.34 3.71
N VAL A 206 -24.35 8.08 2.49
CA VAL A 206 -23.77 7.03 1.66
C VAL A 206 -22.48 7.52 1.02
N LEU A 207 -21.43 6.75 1.18
CA LEU A 207 -20.19 6.87 0.46
C LEU A 207 -20.11 5.75 -0.58
N VAL A 208 -19.82 6.09 -1.81
CA VAL A 208 -19.48 5.13 -2.87
C VAL A 208 -17.99 4.86 -2.81
N ASN A 209 -17.58 3.63 -3.00
CA ASN A 209 -16.16 3.28 -3.00
C ASN A 209 -15.45 4.04 -4.13
N PRO A 210 -14.43 4.85 -3.83
CA PRO A 210 -13.69 5.59 -4.85
C PRO A 210 -13.12 4.71 -5.97
N CYS A 211 -12.94 3.44 -5.69
CA CYS A 211 -12.46 2.46 -6.66
C CYS A 211 -13.38 2.32 -7.88
N SER A 212 -14.69 2.37 -7.68
CA SER A 212 -15.67 2.24 -8.78
C SER A 212 -15.72 3.46 -9.71
N GLU A 213 -15.14 4.58 -9.26
CA GLU A 213 -15.11 5.84 -10.02
C GLU A 213 -13.79 6.06 -10.78
N LEU A 214 -12.79 5.18 -10.59
CA LEU A 214 -11.51 5.28 -11.28
C LEU A 214 -11.62 4.79 -12.73
N SER A 215 -11.03 5.56 -13.66
CA SER A 215 -10.89 5.11 -15.06
C SER A 215 -10.00 3.86 -15.16
N ASP A 216 -10.11 3.13 -16.26
CA ASP A 216 -9.28 1.95 -16.51
C ASP A 216 -7.79 2.31 -16.55
N GLU A 217 -7.42 3.48 -17.05
CA GLU A 217 -6.06 4.01 -17.06
C GLU A 217 -5.56 4.26 -15.62
N ALA A 218 -6.38 4.89 -14.77
CA ALA A 218 -6.05 5.11 -13.37
C ALA A 218 -5.90 3.79 -12.60
N GLN A 219 -6.75 2.81 -12.90
CA GLN A 219 -6.62 1.46 -12.35
C GLN A 219 -5.32 0.77 -12.84
N GLN A 220 -4.95 0.95 -14.11
CA GLN A 220 -3.73 0.37 -14.65
C GLN A 220 -2.47 0.90 -13.95
N GLN A 221 -2.41 2.20 -13.64
CA GLN A 221 -1.28 2.79 -12.92
C GLN A 221 -1.10 2.21 -11.50
N LYS A 222 -2.16 1.65 -10.92
CA LYS A 222 -2.10 1.00 -9.61
C LYS A 222 -1.57 -0.44 -9.66
N ARG A 223 -1.71 -1.12 -10.79
CA ARG A 223 -1.23 -2.50 -10.98
C ARG A 223 0.24 -2.50 -11.34
N ARG A 224 1.12 -2.35 -10.37
CA ARG A 224 2.55 -2.21 -10.61
C ARG A 224 3.43 -2.91 -9.58
N THR A 225 4.67 -3.10 -9.95
CA THR A 225 5.77 -3.38 -9.03
C THR A 225 6.79 -2.25 -9.14
N ASP A 226 7.04 -1.62 -8.01
CA ASP A 226 8.07 -0.60 -7.84
C ASP A 226 9.35 -1.25 -7.33
N PHE A 227 10.50 -0.67 -7.70
CA PHE A 227 11.83 -1.07 -7.23
C PHE A 227 12.38 0.07 -6.37
N GLU A 228 12.75 -0.24 -5.14
CA GLU A 228 13.37 0.71 -4.24
C GLU A 228 14.82 0.31 -3.97
N VAL A 229 15.74 1.22 -4.24
CA VAL A 229 17.15 1.03 -3.92
C VAL A 229 17.34 1.30 -2.43
N ILE A 230 17.76 0.28 -1.70
CA ILE A 230 17.96 0.34 -0.24
C ILE A 230 19.42 0.66 0.08
N LYS A 231 20.33 0.18 -0.78
CA LYS A 231 21.76 0.38 -0.63
C LYS A 231 22.44 0.37 -2.00
N LEU A 232 23.40 1.25 -2.19
CA LEU A 232 24.33 1.31 -3.33
C LEU A 232 25.69 0.69 -2.99
#